data_8bd71dd331d5b00ea61dcbcb35ffa259
#
_entry.id   8bd71dd331d5b00ea61dcbcb35ffa259
#
_cell.length_a   1.000
_cell.length_b   1.000
_cell.length_c   1.000
_cell.angle_alpha   90.00
_cell.angle_beta   90.00
_cell.angle_gamma   90.00
#
_symmetry.space_group_name_H-M   'P 1'
#
loop_
_entity.id
_entity.type
_entity.pdbx_description
1 polymer ?
#
loop_
_entity_poly.entity_id
_entity_poly.type
_entity_poly.pdbx_seq_one_letter_code
_entity_poly.pdbx_strand_id
1 'polypeptide(L)'
;MRVFKTKWFAREARSHAITDEELCRAILETEQGKADALGGGVFKKRLHQNRERAIILAKGGSNWFYTFLYAKQDMSNINSQELAGFREIAKH
;
A
#
# COMPACT_ATOMS: atom_id res chain seq x y z
N MET A 1 -16.04 4.98 3.51
CA MET A 1 -14.64 4.53 3.42
C MET A 1 -13.72 5.54 4.08
N ARG A 2 -12.86 5.07 4.96
CA ARG A 2 -11.83 5.90 5.55
C ARG A 2 -10.46 5.43 5.07
N VAL A 3 -9.55 6.39 4.91
CA VAL A 3 -8.19 6.11 4.45
C VAL A 3 -7.22 6.63 5.50
N PHE A 4 -6.32 5.77 5.93
CA PHE A 4 -5.33 6.09 6.95
C PHE A 4 -3.93 5.87 6.41
N LYS A 5 -2.99 6.66 6.89
CA LYS A 5 -1.56 6.42 6.60
C LYS A 5 -0.75 6.72 7.84
N THR A 6 0.31 5.94 8.03
CA THR A 6 1.23 6.15 9.14
C THR A 6 2.03 7.43 8.90
N LYS A 7 2.60 7.98 9.98
CA LYS A 7 3.50 9.15 9.86
C LYS A 7 4.70 8.81 8.99
N TRP A 8 5.22 7.60 9.13
CA TRP A 8 6.34 7.13 8.32
C TRP A 8 5.97 7.12 6.83
N PHE A 9 4.83 6.54 6.51
CA PHE A 9 4.36 6.47 5.11
C PHE A 9 4.18 7.88 4.52
N ALA A 10 3.54 8.77 5.25
CA ALA A 10 3.31 10.14 4.79
C ALA A 10 4.61 10.87 4.50
N ARG A 11 5.61 10.66 5.34
CA ARG A 11 6.94 11.27 5.17
C ARG A 11 7.63 10.71 3.94
N GLU A 12 7.61 9.39 3.77
CA GLU A 12 8.22 8.73 2.61
C GLU A 12 7.55 9.14 1.32
N ALA A 13 6.24 9.22 1.31
CA ALA A 13 5.51 9.65 0.12
C ALA A 13 5.89 11.07 -0.29
N ARG A 14 6.01 11.98 0.68
CA ARG A 14 6.44 13.35 0.40
C ARG A 14 7.87 13.41 -0.13
N SER A 15 8.76 12.63 0.46
CA SER A 15 10.16 12.66 0.05
C SER A 15 10.35 12.15 -1.38
N HIS A 16 9.41 11.35 -1.89
CA HIS A 16 9.45 10.83 -3.26
C HIS A 16 8.43 11.51 -4.17
N ALA A 17 7.88 12.65 -3.76
CA ALA A 17 6.93 13.44 -4.53
C ALA A 17 5.69 12.66 -4.99
N ILE A 18 5.23 11.73 -4.15
CA ILE A 18 4.02 10.96 -4.41
C ILE A 18 2.83 11.78 -3.90
N THR A 19 1.92 12.12 -4.80
CA THR A 19 0.78 12.99 -4.49
C THR A 19 -0.38 12.20 -3.89
N ASP A 20 -1.26 12.91 -3.18
CA ASP A 20 -2.49 12.30 -2.67
C ASP A 20 -3.38 11.79 -3.80
N GLU A 21 -3.35 12.45 -4.95
CA GLU A 21 -4.09 11.99 -6.13
C GLU A 21 -3.61 10.63 -6.60
N GLU A 22 -2.30 10.42 -6.63
CA GLU A 22 -1.72 9.14 -7.02
C GLU A 22 -2.07 8.06 -6.00
N LEU A 23 -2.03 8.39 -4.72
CA LEU A 23 -2.39 7.44 -3.66
C LEU A 23 -3.86 7.05 -3.74
N CYS A 24 -4.73 8.01 -4.00
CA CYS A 24 -6.16 7.74 -4.16
C CYS A 24 -6.41 6.85 -5.38
N ARG A 25 -5.74 7.12 -6.49
CA ARG A 25 -5.83 6.29 -7.68
C ARG A 25 -5.41 4.85 -7.39
N ALA A 26 -4.36 4.68 -6.59
CA ALA A 26 -3.89 3.35 -6.23
C ALA A 26 -4.97 2.53 -5.52
N ILE A 27 -5.72 3.15 -4.62
CA ILE A 27 -6.84 2.48 -3.95
C ILE A 27 -7.93 2.13 -4.95
N LEU A 28 -8.33 3.08 -5.80
CA LEU A 28 -9.37 2.83 -6.79
C LEU A 28 -9.00 1.69 -7.73
N GLU A 29 -7.77 1.66 -8.20
CA GLU A 29 -7.30 0.60 -9.07
C GLU A 29 -7.22 -0.74 -8.36
N THR A 30 -6.86 -0.74 -7.08
CA THR A 30 -6.86 -1.96 -6.28
C THR A 30 -8.29 -2.51 -6.15
N GLU A 31 -9.27 -1.65 -5.95
CA GLU A 31 -10.67 -2.05 -5.91
C GLU A 31 -11.16 -2.62 -7.24
N GLN A 32 -10.55 -2.19 -8.34
CA GLN A 32 -10.84 -2.72 -9.66
C GLN A 32 -10.10 -4.02 -9.98
N GLY A 33 -9.35 -4.54 -9.04
CA GLY A 33 -8.60 -5.78 -9.23
C GLY A 33 -7.23 -5.59 -9.87
N LYS A 34 -6.73 -4.36 -9.96
CA LYS A 34 -5.44 -4.04 -10.59
C LYS A 34 -4.30 -4.01 -9.60
N ALA A 35 -4.28 -4.94 -8.67
CA ALA A 35 -3.22 -5.07 -7.68
C ALA A 35 -3.02 -6.53 -7.35
N ASP A 36 -1.87 -6.86 -6.79
CA ASP A 36 -1.55 -8.23 -6.40
C ASP A 36 -2.07 -8.48 -4.98
N ALA A 37 -3.02 -9.40 -4.84
CA ALA A 37 -3.51 -9.79 -3.53
C ALA A 37 -2.49 -10.69 -2.85
N LEU A 38 -2.09 -10.30 -1.64
CA LEU A 38 -1.13 -11.07 -0.86
C LEU A 38 -1.81 -11.91 0.22
N GLY A 39 -3.15 -11.89 0.25
CA GLY A 39 -3.94 -12.62 1.23
C GLY A 39 -4.19 -11.82 2.50
N GLY A 40 -5.27 -12.15 3.21
CA GLY A 40 -5.60 -11.52 4.48
C GLY A 40 -5.93 -10.03 4.38
N GLY A 41 -6.40 -9.57 3.22
CA GLY A 41 -6.75 -8.15 3.04
C GLY A 41 -5.56 -7.25 2.70
N VAL A 42 -4.42 -7.84 2.33
CA VAL A 42 -3.21 -7.10 2.00
C VAL A 42 -2.99 -7.15 0.50
N PHE A 43 -2.63 -6.00 -0.08
CA PHE A 43 -2.43 -5.85 -1.53
C PHE A 43 -1.12 -5.12 -1.81
N LYS A 44 -0.46 -5.56 -2.87
CA LYS A 44 0.73 -4.91 -3.38
C LYS A 44 0.33 -4.17 -4.65
N LYS A 45 0.57 -2.86 -4.68
CA LYS A 45 0.15 -2.01 -5.80
C LYS A 45 1.32 -1.20 -6.32
N ARG A 46 1.66 -1.40 -7.60
CA ARG A 46 2.64 -0.55 -8.28
C ARG A 46 2.00 0.81 -8.56
N LEU A 47 2.75 1.88 -8.32
CA LEU A 47 2.26 3.22 -8.58
C LEU A 47 2.25 3.52 -10.08
N HIS A 48 1.29 4.34 -10.51
CA HIS A 48 1.10 4.65 -11.93
C HIS A 48 2.13 5.65 -12.44
N GLN A 49 2.28 6.77 -11.75
CA GLN A 49 3.22 7.83 -12.17
C GLN A 49 4.63 7.55 -11.70
N ASN A 50 4.77 7.10 -10.47
CA ASN A 50 6.08 6.77 -9.89
C ASN A 50 6.30 5.27 -10.01
N ARG A 51 6.62 4.81 -11.22
CA ARG A 51 6.66 3.38 -11.56
C ARG A 51 7.77 2.60 -10.85
N GLU A 52 8.73 3.30 -10.28
CA GLU A 52 9.82 2.65 -9.55
C GLU A 52 9.45 2.35 -8.11
N ARG A 53 8.25 2.74 -7.70
CA ARG A 53 7.76 2.57 -6.35
C ARG A 53 6.50 1.73 -6.33
N ALA A 54 6.33 1.01 -5.24
CA ALA A 54 5.13 0.25 -4.99
C ALA A 54 4.72 0.42 -3.53
N ILE A 55 3.43 0.24 -3.28
CA ILE A 55 2.89 0.41 -1.94
C ILE A 55 2.22 -0.87 -1.48
N ILE A 56 2.19 -1.05 -0.18
CA ILE A 56 1.40 -2.11 0.45
C ILE A 56 0.17 -1.45 1.05
N LEU A 57 -0.99 -1.94 0.64
CA LEU A 57 -2.29 -1.51 1.14
C LEU A 57 -2.88 -2.62 1.98
N ALA A 58 -3.50 -2.25 3.10
CA ALA A 58 -4.27 -3.18 3.89
C ALA A 58 -5.72 -2.70 3.94
N LYS A 59 -6.65 -3.60 3.72
CA LYS A 59 -8.08 -3.29 3.79
C LYS A 59 -8.69 -3.98 5.00
N GLY A 60 -9.25 -3.20 5.92
CA GLY A 60 -9.98 -3.71 7.06
C GLY A 60 -11.42 -3.20 7.01
N GLY A 61 -12.38 -4.09 6.75
CA GLY A 61 -13.77 -3.69 6.52
C GLY A 61 -13.86 -2.78 5.31
N SER A 62 -14.35 -1.56 5.50
CA SER A 62 -14.42 -0.55 4.44
C SER A 62 -13.28 0.45 4.49
N ASN A 63 -12.31 0.24 5.40
CA ASN A 63 -11.20 1.17 5.60
C ASN A 63 -9.95 0.70 4.87
N TRP A 64 -9.17 1.67 4.38
CA TRP A 64 -7.89 1.39 3.73
C TRP A 64 -6.75 2.00 4.51
N PHE A 65 -5.63 1.28 4.56
CA PHE A 65 -4.42 1.71 5.25
C PHE A 65 -3.25 1.67 4.28
N TYR A 66 -2.55 2.80 4.14
CA TYR A 66 -1.26 2.83 3.46
C TYR A 66 -0.22 2.40 4.49
N THR A 67 0.34 1.22 4.32
CA THR A 67 1.22 0.64 5.34
C THR A 67 2.69 0.81 5.03
N PHE A 68 3.09 0.60 3.79
CA PHE A 68 4.50 0.62 3.44
C PHE A 68 4.70 1.12 2.02
N LEU A 69 5.83 1.80 1.80
CA LEU A 69 6.27 2.29 0.50
C LEU A 69 7.70 1.81 0.28
N TYR A 70 7.97 1.22 -0.86
CA TYR A 70 9.30 0.70 -1.14
C TYR A 70 9.64 0.84 -2.62
N ALA A 71 10.94 0.75 -2.93
CA ALA A 71 11.41 0.75 -4.31
C ALA A 71 11.03 -0.57 -4.96
N LYS A 72 10.67 -0.53 -6.24
CA LYS A 72 10.28 -1.71 -7.01
C LYS A 72 11.34 -2.83 -6.92
N GLN A 73 12.61 -2.48 -6.94
CA GLN A 73 13.71 -3.44 -6.87
C GLN A 73 13.73 -4.22 -5.54
N ASP A 74 13.09 -3.68 -4.49
CA ASP A 74 13.06 -4.30 -3.17
C ASP A 74 11.77 -5.07 -2.92
N MET A 75 10.91 -5.20 -3.92
CA MET A 75 9.59 -5.84 -3.76
C MET A 75 9.68 -7.30 -3.35
N SER A 76 10.71 -8.00 -3.81
CA SER A 76 10.91 -9.40 -3.48
C SER A 76 11.37 -9.62 -2.04
N ASN A 77 11.69 -8.55 -1.33
CA ASN A 77 12.27 -8.63 0.02
C ASN A 77 11.23 -8.56 1.13
N ILE A 78 9.94 -8.52 0.79
CA ILE A 78 8.89 -8.58 1.80
C ILE A 78 8.86 -10.00 2.37
N ASN A 79 9.25 -10.14 3.63
CA ASN A 79 9.30 -11.43 4.27
C ASN A 79 7.95 -11.79 4.92
N SER A 80 7.82 -13.05 5.34
CA SER A 80 6.57 -13.54 5.91
C SER A 80 6.20 -12.84 7.22
N GLN A 81 7.18 -12.40 7.98
CA GLN A 81 6.94 -11.71 9.24
C GLN A 81 6.35 -10.31 8.99
N GLU A 82 6.88 -9.59 8.01
CA GLU A 82 6.34 -8.28 7.62
C GLU A 82 4.92 -8.44 7.09
N LEU A 83 4.70 -9.45 6.26
CA LEU A 83 3.39 -9.71 5.68
C LEU A 83 2.36 -10.03 6.78
N ALA A 84 2.75 -10.80 7.79
CA ALA A 84 1.90 -11.10 8.92
C ALA A 84 1.49 -9.82 9.66
N GLY A 85 2.43 -8.89 9.83
CA GLY A 85 2.16 -7.59 10.44
C GLY A 85 1.15 -6.78 9.65
N PHE A 86 1.26 -6.75 8.33
CA PHE A 86 0.30 -6.05 7.48
C PHE A 86 -1.08 -6.68 7.55
N ARG A 87 -1.16 -8.01 7.62
CA ARG A 87 -2.43 -8.73 7.77
C ARG A 87 -3.11 -8.42 9.10
N GLU A 88 -2.34 -8.21 10.15
CA GLU A 88 -2.90 -7.80 11.44
C GLU A 88 -3.59 -6.44 11.33
N ILE A 89 -3.00 -5.50 10.59
CA ILE A 89 -3.62 -4.19 10.36
C ILE A 89 -4.96 -4.38 9.64
N ALA A 90 -5.03 -5.26 8.68
CA ALA A 90 -6.25 -5.52 7.91
C ALA A 90 -7.38 -6.11 8.76
N LYS A 91 -7.09 -6.67 9.93
CA LYS A 91 -8.14 -7.20 10.82
C LYS A 91 -8.88 -6.11 11.57
N HIS A 92 -8.39 -4.91 11.59
CA HIS A 92 -8.99 -3.79 12.28
C HIS A 92 -9.67 -2.85 11.31
#